data_3faab9318acffc636be02e58bf0cb15c
#
_entry.id   3faab9318acffc636be02e58bf0cb15c
#
_cell.length_a   1.000
_cell.length_b   1.000
_cell.length_c   1.000
_cell.angle_alpha   90.00
_cell.angle_beta   90.00
_cell.angle_gamma   90.00
#
_symmetry.space_group_name_H-M   'P 1'
#
loop_
_entity.id
_entity.type
_entity.pdbx_description
1 polymer ?
#
loop_
_entity_poly.entity_id
_entity_poly.type
_entity_poly.pdbx_seq_one_letter_code
_entity_poly.pdbx_strand_id
1 'polypeptide(L)'
;MKKQICILGSTGSIGTQALDVIEQHADKYEVYCLTANTRVELLAQQARKFNPAAVVVADESRYQQLQDLLTDLPDIKVYAGKQALCDIVQAQPIDMVLTAMVGFSGLEPTIHAIKAHKKICLANKETLVVAGELINELAMAHRAPILPVDSEHSA
;
A
#
# COMPACT_ATOMS: atom_id res chain seq x y z
N MET A 1 -6.61 -10.49 -16.97
CA MET A 1 -6.45 -9.14 -16.39
C MET A 1 -5.44 -9.16 -15.25
N LYS A 2 -4.63 -8.12 -15.19
CA LYS A 2 -3.66 -8.01 -14.11
C LYS A 2 -4.34 -7.64 -12.79
N LYS A 3 -3.83 -8.19 -11.68
CA LYS A 3 -4.29 -7.81 -10.35
C LYS A 3 -3.73 -6.44 -10.00
N GLN A 4 -4.58 -5.54 -9.56
CA GLN A 4 -4.22 -4.18 -9.19
C GLN A 4 -3.84 -4.14 -7.71
N ILE A 5 -2.62 -3.70 -7.42
CA ILE A 5 -2.06 -3.75 -6.07
C ILE A 5 -1.82 -2.35 -5.52
N CYS A 6 -2.26 -2.13 -4.29
CA CYS A 6 -1.92 -0.97 -3.50
C CYS A 6 -0.90 -1.39 -2.44
N ILE A 7 0.23 -0.69 -2.34
CA ILE A 7 1.26 -1.01 -1.35
C ILE A 7 1.28 0.10 -0.29
N LEU A 8 0.96 -0.27 0.94
CA LEU A 8 1.09 0.60 2.10
C LEU A 8 2.52 0.45 2.64
N GLY A 9 3.35 1.47 2.46
CA GLY A 9 4.74 1.43 2.89
C GLY A 9 5.68 0.88 1.83
N SER A 10 5.59 1.37 0.60
CA SER A 10 6.39 0.86 -0.52
C SER A 10 7.87 1.18 -0.40
N THR A 11 8.25 2.17 0.41
CA THR A 11 9.65 2.58 0.55
C THR A 11 10.42 1.83 1.63
N GLY A 12 9.73 1.01 2.43
CA GLY A 12 10.37 0.19 3.44
C GLY A 12 10.96 -1.10 2.86
N SER A 13 11.58 -1.91 3.72
CA SER A 13 12.25 -3.14 3.32
C SER A 13 11.32 -4.12 2.62
N ILE A 14 10.16 -4.40 3.23
CA ILE A 14 9.19 -5.34 2.66
C ILE A 14 8.56 -4.76 1.39
N GLY A 15 8.25 -3.46 1.40
CA GLY A 15 7.65 -2.81 0.23
C GLY A 15 8.56 -2.84 -0.98
N THR A 16 9.85 -2.59 -0.80
CA THR A 16 10.81 -2.64 -1.91
C THR A 16 11.00 -4.06 -2.43
N GLN A 17 11.01 -5.05 -1.55
CA GLN A 17 11.07 -6.45 -1.97
C GLN A 17 9.82 -6.86 -2.75
N ALA A 18 8.66 -6.40 -2.30
CA ALA A 18 7.41 -6.68 -3.01
C ALA A 18 7.42 -6.09 -4.42
N LEU A 19 7.95 -4.89 -4.58
CA LEU A 19 8.06 -4.27 -5.90
C LEU A 19 8.97 -5.06 -6.82
N ASP A 20 10.07 -5.62 -6.30
CA ASP A 20 10.94 -6.49 -7.10
C ASP A 20 10.20 -7.72 -7.61
N VAL A 21 9.38 -8.34 -6.75
CA VAL A 21 8.57 -9.48 -7.15
C VAL A 21 7.53 -9.09 -8.20
N ILE A 22 6.87 -7.96 -8.01
CA ILE A 22 5.87 -7.47 -8.96
C ILE A 22 6.50 -7.21 -10.32
N GLU A 23 7.71 -6.65 -10.34
CA GLU A 23 8.43 -6.40 -11.59
C GLU A 23 8.72 -7.72 -12.33
N GLN A 24 9.09 -8.77 -11.61
CA GLN A 24 9.34 -10.08 -12.18
C GLN A 24 8.08 -10.75 -12.71
N HIS A 25 6.92 -10.33 -12.22
CA HIS A 25 5.62 -10.89 -12.60
C HIS A 25 4.70 -9.80 -13.17
N ALA A 26 5.27 -8.91 -13.99
CA ALA A 26 4.53 -7.78 -14.55
C ALA A 26 3.37 -8.20 -15.46
N ASP A 27 3.36 -9.45 -15.92
CA ASP A 27 2.25 -10.01 -16.68
C ASP A 27 1.03 -10.32 -15.81
N LYS A 28 1.21 -10.47 -14.49
CA LYS A 28 0.16 -10.84 -13.55
C LYS A 28 -0.29 -9.71 -12.64
N TYR A 29 0.62 -8.77 -12.34
CA TYR A 29 0.39 -7.73 -11.34
C TYR A 29 0.68 -6.34 -11.89
N GLU A 30 -0.10 -5.38 -11.43
CA GLU A 30 0.09 -3.97 -11.77
C GLU A 30 -0.05 -3.14 -10.50
N VAL A 31 0.80 -2.14 -10.36
CA VAL A 31 0.78 -1.26 -9.18
C VAL A 31 -0.24 -0.16 -9.41
N TYR A 32 -1.29 -0.13 -8.58
CA TYR A 32 -2.28 0.93 -8.61
C TYR A 32 -1.89 2.11 -7.74
N CYS A 33 -1.34 1.84 -6.55
CA CYS A 33 -0.98 2.90 -5.61
C CYS A 33 0.27 2.52 -4.83
N LEU A 34 1.15 3.50 -4.65
CA LEU A 34 2.33 3.41 -3.79
C LEU A 34 2.21 4.43 -2.68
N THR A 35 2.62 4.08 -1.47
CA THR A 35 2.56 4.99 -0.33
C THR A 35 3.86 4.97 0.46
N ALA A 36 4.14 6.11 1.12
CA ALA A 36 5.28 6.24 2.02
C ALA A 36 4.90 7.12 3.20
N ASN A 37 5.65 7.01 4.29
CA ASN A 37 5.46 7.91 5.43
C ASN A 37 6.10 9.28 5.16
N THR A 38 7.41 9.31 4.89
CA THR A 38 8.15 10.57 4.67
C THR A 38 9.09 10.53 3.47
N ARG A 39 9.46 9.36 2.98
CA ARG A 39 10.52 9.20 1.96
C ARG A 39 10.00 9.48 0.57
N VAL A 40 9.73 10.75 0.28
CA VAL A 40 9.12 11.17 -0.99
C VAL A 40 10.04 10.98 -2.19
N GLU A 41 11.37 11.10 -2.00
CA GLU A 41 12.30 10.94 -3.12
C GLU A 41 12.30 9.51 -3.64
N LEU A 42 12.37 8.54 -2.74
CA LEU A 42 12.28 7.13 -3.14
C LEU A 42 10.89 6.79 -3.70
N LEU A 43 9.84 7.34 -3.08
CA LEU A 43 8.48 7.15 -3.56
C LEU A 43 8.33 7.65 -5.00
N ALA A 44 8.89 8.83 -5.30
CA ALA A 44 8.85 9.38 -6.65
C ALA A 44 9.62 8.51 -7.65
N GLN A 45 10.76 7.96 -7.25
CA GLN A 45 11.52 7.04 -8.09
C GLN A 45 10.72 5.78 -8.41
N GLN A 46 10.05 5.23 -7.39
CA GLN A 46 9.19 4.06 -7.58
C GLN A 46 8.01 4.38 -8.50
N ALA A 47 7.42 5.56 -8.35
CA ALA A 47 6.33 5.99 -9.21
C ALA A 47 6.75 6.12 -10.67
N ARG A 48 7.95 6.59 -10.93
CA ARG A 48 8.47 6.68 -12.30
C ARG A 48 8.64 5.30 -12.93
N LYS A 49 9.07 4.34 -12.12
CA LYS A 49 9.33 2.98 -12.61
C LYS A 49 8.04 2.20 -12.84
N PHE A 50 7.09 2.29 -11.90
CA PHE A 50 5.88 1.45 -11.92
C PHE A 50 4.65 2.16 -12.49
N ASN A 51 4.70 3.46 -12.63
CA ASN A 51 3.62 4.27 -13.20
C ASN A 51 2.24 3.98 -12.57
N PRO A 52 2.11 4.12 -11.24
CA PRO A 52 0.83 3.86 -10.58
C PRO A 52 -0.20 4.93 -10.90
N ALA A 53 -1.47 4.63 -10.61
CA ALA A 53 -2.53 5.62 -10.74
C ALA A 53 -2.42 6.71 -9.68
N ALA A 54 -1.89 6.38 -8.50
CA ALA A 54 -1.80 7.32 -7.39
C ALA A 54 -0.60 7.03 -6.49
N VAL A 55 -0.14 8.06 -5.80
CA VAL A 55 0.84 7.96 -4.71
C VAL A 55 0.33 8.75 -3.52
N VAL A 56 0.65 8.28 -2.31
CA VAL A 56 0.23 8.94 -1.07
C VAL A 56 1.44 9.04 -0.13
N VAL A 57 1.67 10.23 0.41
CA VAL A 57 2.63 10.43 1.49
C VAL A 57 1.85 10.70 2.78
N ALA A 58 2.13 9.95 3.85
CA ALA A 58 1.39 10.10 5.10
C ALA A 58 1.67 11.44 5.78
N ASP A 59 2.90 11.94 5.68
CA ASP A 59 3.30 13.23 6.23
C ASP A 59 2.86 14.35 5.29
N GLU A 60 1.81 15.07 5.68
CA GLU A 60 1.22 16.13 4.87
C GLU A 60 2.21 17.25 4.56
N SER A 61 3.19 17.48 5.42
CA SER A 61 4.20 18.52 5.19
C SER A 61 5.09 18.22 3.97
N ARG A 62 5.06 16.99 3.48
CA ARG A 62 5.83 16.55 2.32
C ARG A 62 5.04 16.55 1.02
N TYR A 63 3.78 16.93 1.07
CA TYR A 63 2.90 16.90 -0.10
C TYR A 63 3.47 17.69 -1.26
N GLN A 64 3.86 18.94 -1.02
CA GLN A 64 4.34 19.82 -2.08
C GLN A 64 5.64 19.30 -2.68
N GLN A 65 6.53 18.78 -1.85
CA GLN A 65 7.78 18.19 -2.34
C GLN A 65 7.51 17.01 -3.27
N LEU A 66 6.59 16.13 -2.89
CA LEU A 66 6.23 14.97 -3.71
C LEU A 66 5.60 15.42 -5.02
N GLN A 67 4.70 16.38 -4.98
CA GLN A 67 4.05 16.92 -6.16
C GLN A 67 5.06 17.53 -7.11
N ASP A 68 6.03 18.28 -6.59
CA ASP A 68 7.10 18.88 -7.40
C ASP A 68 7.98 17.83 -8.07
N LEU A 69 8.24 16.72 -7.38
CA LEU A 69 9.04 15.62 -7.93
C LEU A 69 8.33 14.89 -9.08
N LEU A 70 7.01 15.01 -9.19
CA LEU A 70 6.20 14.31 -10.18
C LEU A 70 5.48 15.23 -11.15
N THR A 71 5.94 16.49 -11.30
CA THR A 71 5.30 17.46 -12.20
C THR A 71 5.29 17.02 -13.66
N ASP A 72 6.28 16.23 -14.07
CA ASP A 72 6.36 15.71 -15.44
C ASP A 72 5.52 14.46 -15.67
N LEU A 73 4.86 13.97 -14.64
CA LEU A 73 3.96 12.80 -14.69
C LEU A 73 2.57 13.18 -14.17
N PRO A 74 1.84 14.05 -14.91
CA PRO A 74 0.58 14.61 -14.41
C PRO A 74 -0.56 13.61 -14.28
N ASP A 75 -0.44 12.43 -14.90
CA ASP A 75 -1.45 11.38 -14.78
C ASP A 75 -1.40 10.66 -13.45
N ILE A 76 -0.29 10.77 -12.72
CA ILE A 76 -0.19 10.19 -11.39
C ILE A 76 -0.81 11.15 -10.38
N LYS A 77 -1.84 10.69 -9.68
CA LYS A 77 -2.51 11.49 -8.65
C LYS A 77 -1.66 11.50 -7.38
N VAL A 78 -1.47 12.66 -6.77
CA VAL A 78 -0.66 12.83 -5.56
C VAL A 78 -1.58 13.22 -4.41
N TYR A 79 -1.52 12.45 -3.33
CA TYR A 79 -2.31 12.70 -2.13
C TYR A 79 -1.41 12.70 -0.91
N ALA A 80 -1.90 13.25 0.21
CA ALA A 80 -1.17 13.29 1.46
C ALA A 80 -2.10 13.15 2.65
N GLY A 81 -1.57 12.60 3.73
CA GLY A 81 -2.26 12.50 5.01
C GLY A 81 -2.80 11.10 5.29
N LYS A 82 -3.09 10.87 6.56
CA LYS A 82 -3.60 9.58 7.03
C LYS A 82 -4.98 9.26 6.45
N GLN A 83 -5.83 10.27 6.31
CA GLN A 83 -7.15 10.06 5.72
C GLN A 83 -7.04 9.63 4.26
N ALA A 84 -6.07 10.20 3.52
CA ALA A 84 -5.85 9.81 2.14
C ALA A 84 -5.45 8.33 2.03
N LEU A 85 -4.67 7.82 2.98
CA LEU A 85 -4.33 6.39 3.02
C LEU A 85 -5.58 5.53 3.19
N CYS A 86 -6.48 5.92 4.09
CA CYS A 86 -7.71 5.19 4.33
C CYS A 86 -8.65 5.25 3.12
N ASP A 87 -8.66 6.36 2.42
CA ASP A 87 -9.52 6.55 1.25
C ASP A 87 -9.02 5.77 0.03
N ILE A 88 -7.70 5.80 -0.22
CA ILE A 88 -7.15 5.18 -1.43
C ILE A 88 -7.30 3.66 -1.43
N VAL A 89 -7.21 3.02 -0.26
CA VAL A 89 -7.32 1.56 -0.18
C VAL A 89 -8.71 1.05 -0.56
N GLN A 90 -9.70 1.94 -0.58
CA GLN A 90 -11.08 1.60 -0.95
C GLN A 90 -11.36 1.78 -2.43
N ALA A 91 -10.39 2.26 -3.22
CA ALA A 91 -10.59 2.51 -4.64
C ALA A 91 -11.04 1.25 -5.37
N GLN A 92 -12.06 1.39 -6.19
CA GLN A 92 -12.71 0.26 -6.85
C GLN A 92 -11.75 -0.63 -7.65
N PRO A 93 -10.78 -0.09 -8.41
CA PRO A 93 -9.90 -0.93 -9.23
C PRO A 93 -8.92 -1.79 -8.42
N ILE A 94 -8.68 -1.47 -7.15
CA ILE A 94 -7.71 -2.22 -6.33
C ILE A 94 -8.25 -3.60 -6.02
N ASP A 95 -7.46 -4.64 -6.32
CA ASP A 95 -7.77 -6.02 -5.99
C ASP A 95 -7.14 -6.45 -4.68
N MET A 96 -5.94 -5.94 -4.39
CA MET A 96 -5.11 -6.41 -3.29
C MET A 96 -4.40 -5.26 -2.61
N VAL A 97 -4.34 -5.28 -1.28
CA VAL A 97 -3.58 -4.29 -0.50
C VAL A 97 -2.48 -5.02 0.27
N LEU A 98 -1.23 -4.63 0.01
CA LEU A 98 -0.08 -5.13 0.77
C LEU A 98 0.21 -4.14 1.89
N THR A 99 0.11 -4.59 3.13
CA THR A 99 0.37 -3.77 4.31
C THR A 99 1.80 -4.01 4.79
N ALA A 100 2.70 -3.08 4.47
CA ALA A 100 4.12 -3.16 4.79
C ALA A 100 4.58 -1.96 5.64
N MET A 101 3.66 -1.25 6.27
CA MET A 101 3.98 -0.12 7.15
C MET A 101 4.44 -0.62 8.51
N VAL A 102 5.42 0.06 9.09
CA VAL A 102 5.93 -0.30 10.42
C VAL A 102 5.00 0.22 11.52
N GLY A 103 4.99 -0.48 12.67
CA GLY A 103 4.20 -0.09 13.82
C GLY A 103 2.70 -0.21 13.57
N PHE A 104 1.94 0.69 14.18
CA PHE A 104 0.48 0.70 14.10
C PHE A 104 -0.07 1.60 13.00
N SER A 105 0.82 2.24 12.23
CA SER A 105 0.39 3.19 11.20
C SER A 105 -0.42 2.54 10.07
N GLY A 106 -0.29 1.23 9.89
CA GLY A 106 -1.05 0.51 8.88
C GLY A 106 -2.41 -0.01 9.34
N LEU A 107 -2.75 0.13 10.64
CA LEU A 107 -3.96 -0.47 11.19
C LEU A 107 -5.24 0.11 10.59
N GLU A 108 -5.38 1.43 10.63
CA GLU A 108 -6.59 2.10 10.15
C GLU A 108 -6.81 1.88 8.65
N PRO A 109 -5.80 2.10 7.77
CA PRO A 109 -5.98 1.79 6.36
C PRO A 109 -6.32 0.32 6.10
N THR A 110 -5.73 -0.60 6.86
CA THR A 110 -6.02 -2.03 6.71
C THR A 110 -7.47 -2.33 7.03
N ILE A 111 -8.02 -1.74 8.09
CA ILE A 111 -9.43 -1.90 8.45
C ILE A 111 -10.32 -1.40 7.30
N HIS A 112 -10.02 -0.24 6.73
CA HIS A 112 -10.79 0.30 5.62
C HIS A 112 -10.72 -0.59 4.38
N ALA A 113 -9.54 -1.16 4.10
CA ALA A 113 -9.39 -2.10 2.98
C ALA A 113 -10.22 -3.37 3.18
N ILE A 114 -10.25 -3.91 4.40
CA ILE A 114 -11.07 -5.07 4.72
C ILE A 114 -12.55 -4.78 4.51
N LYS A 115 -13.01 -3.63 4.98
CA LYS A 115 -14.41 -3.22 4.80
C LYS A 115 -14.77 -3.03 3.33
N ALA A 116 -13.79 -2.71 2.49
CA ALA A 116 -13.98 -2.58 1.05
C ALA A 116 -13.81 -3.91 0.30
N HIS A 117 -13.70 -5.01 1.02
CA HIS A 117 -13.58 -6.37 0.48
C HIS A 117 -12.30 -6.61 -0.33
N LYS A 118 -11.23 -5.90 0.02
CA LYS A 118 -9.94 -6.10 -0.65
C LYS A 118 -9.22 -7.32 -0.07
N LYS A 119 -8.47 -8.01 -0.92
CA LYS A 119 -7.56 -9.05 -0.46
C LYS A 119 -6.39 -8.40 0.27
N ILE A 120 -6.06 -8.87 1.46
CA ILE A 120 -5.06 -8.24 2.31
C ILE A 120 -3.85 -9.15 2.44
N CYS A 121 -2.67 -8.59 2.17
CA CYS A 121 -1.38 -9.24 2.46
C CYS A 121 -0.74 -8.48 3.61
N LEU A 122 -0.68 -9.11 4.80
CA LEU A 122 -0.13 -8.47 6.00
C LEU A 122 1.35 -8.80 6.14
N ALA A 123 2.17 -7.75 6.13
CA ALA A 123 3.60 -7.88 6.39
C ALA A 123 3.99 -7.30 7.75
N ASN A 124 3.06 -6.65 8.44
CA ASN A 124 3.30 -6.01 9.72
C ASN A 124 2.80 -6.90 10.86
N LYS A 125 3.75 -7.54 11.59
CA LYS A 125 3.42 -8.45 12.69
C LYS A 125 2.70 -7.75 13.84
N GLU A 126 3.01 -6.48 14.09
CA GLU A 126 2.42 -5.73 15.19
C GLU A 126 0.92 -5.55 14.99
N THR A 127 0.48 -5.34 13.77
CA THR A 127 -0.94 -5.29 13.44
C THR A 127 -1.63 -6.61 13.77
N LEU A 128 -0.99 -7.74 13.43
CA LEU A 128 -1.54 -9.06 13.73
C LEU A 128 -1.64 -9.33 15.23
N VAL A 129 -0.60 -8.94 15.99
CA VAL A 129 -0.55 -9.25 17.43
C VAL A 129 -1.55 -8.43 18.22
N VAL A 130 -1.65 -7.12 17.96
CA VAL A 130 -2.43 -6.22 18.80
C VAL A 130 -3.89 -6.14 18.37
N ALA A 131 -4.17 -6.22 17.09
CA ALA A 131 -5.51 -6.10 16.56
C ALA A 131 -5.99 -7.38 15.87
N GLY A 132 -5.30 -8.52 16.10
CA GLY A 132 -5.55 -9.74 15.37
C GLY A 132 -6.99 -10.22 15.42
N GLU A 133 -7.61 -10.21 16.60
CA GLU A 133 -9.01 -10.65 16.74
C GLU A 133 -9.95 -9.72 16.00
N LEU A 134 -9.77 -8.42 16.15
CA LEU A 134 -10.63 -7.43 15.49
C LEU A 134 -10.49 -7.52 13.95
N ILE A 135 -9.25 -7.63 13.46
CA ILE A 135 -9.00 -7.74 12.04
C ILE A 135 -9.59 -9.03 11.49
N ASN A 136 -9.43 -10.13 12.20
CA ASN A 136 -10.01 -11.41 11.79
C ASN A 136 -11.54 -11.36 11.74
N GLU A 137 -12.17 -10.76 12.73
CA GLU A 137 -13.62 -10.59 12.75
C GLU A 137 -14.10 -9.76 11.56
N LEU A 138 -13.40 -8.64 11.29
CA LEU A 138 -13.74 -7.78 10.16
C LEU A 138 -13.55 -8.50 8.84
N ALA A 139 -12.46 -9.26 8.70
CA ALA A 139 -12.19 -10.01 7.48
C ALA A 139 -13.27 -11.06 7.24
N MET A 140 -13.69 -11.78 8.27
CA MET A 140 -14.76 -12.78 8.14
C MET A 140 -16.09 -12.11 7.80
N ALA A 141 -16.42 -11.01 8.47
CA ALA A 141 -17.69 -10.31 8.24
C ALA A 141 -17.78 -9.74 6.81
N HIS A 142 -16.66 -9.33 6.24
CA HIS A 142 -16.61 -8.71 4.91
C HIS A 142 -16.06 -9.63 3.84
N ARG A 143 -15.77 -10.88 4.17
CA ARG A 143 -15.25 -11.91 3.26
C ARG A 143 -13.94 -11.46 2.58
N ALA A 144 -13.10 -10.72 3.31
CA ALA A 144 -11.80 -10.28 2.83
C ALA A 144 -10.73 -11.28 3.29
N PRO A 145 -10.03 -11.97 2.40
CA PRO A 145 -8.98 -12.90 2.82
C PRO A 145 -7.76 -12.15 3.33
N ILE A 146 -7.13 -12.68 4.39
CA ILE A 146 -5.91 -12.13 4.95
C ILE A 146 -4.79 -13.15 4.73
N LEU A 147 -3.73 -12.71 4.05
CA LEU A 147 -2.56 -13.54 3.77
C LEU A 147 -1.37 -12.97 4.52
N PRO A 148 -0.83 -13.68 5.51
CA PRO A 148 0.38 -13.20 6.19
C PRO A 148 1.58 -13.25 5.26
N VAL A 149 2.38 -12.17 5.28
CA VAL A 149 3.66 -12.10 4.59
C VAL A 149 4.72 -11.87 5.66
N ASP A 150 5.66 -12.79 5.77
CA ASP A 150 6.73 -12.71 6.76
C ASP A 150 8.05 -12.47 6.05
N SER A 151 8.81 -11.46 6.48
CA SER A 151 10.11 -11.16 5.90
C SER A 151 11.10 -12.32 6.03
N GLU A 152 10.93 -13.17 7.02
CA GLU A 152 11.76 -14.36 7.21
C GLU A 152 11.50 -15.43 6.14
N HIS A 153 10.33 -15.40 5.51
CA HIS A 153 9.94 -16.35 4.48
C HIS A 153 10.07 -15.80 3.06
N SER A 154 10.47 -14.55 2.92
CA SER A 154 10.59 -13.91 1.61
C SER A 154 12.00 -14.04 1.01
N ALA A 155 12.85 -14.78 1.64
CA ALA A 155 14.21 -14.98 1.17
C ALA A 155 14.26 -15.85 -0.10
#